data_de6f9cdc007e8baaa4fe39264d76fdec
#
_entry.id   de6f9cdc007e8baaa4fe39264d76fdec
#
_cell.length_a   1.000
_cell.length_b   1.000
_cell.length_c   1.000
_cell.angle_alpha   90.00
_cell.angle_beta   90.00
_cell.angle_gamma   90.00
#
_symmetry.space_group_name_H-M   'P 1'
#
loop_
_entity.id
_entity.type
_entity.pdbx_description
1 polymer ?
#
loop_
_entity_poly.entity_id
_entity_poly.type
_entity_poly.pdbx_seq_one_letter_code
_entity_poly.pdbx_strand_id
1 'polypeptide(L)'
;MSAILPPSERLWWKHPIDRVEGTWIAISLIWCLIMFAMMVGWHIWGTQNLSTETYKTPPDLFAAKTQAMVDKYTVRTETDDKIPVVAPPPGSDVYLIARLWNFWPILELEKGKTYRLHLTA
;
A
#
# COMPACT_ATOMS: atom_id res chain seq x y z
N MET A 1 41.31 19.82 0.14
CA MET A 1 41.62 20.27 1.53
C MET A 1 42.11 19.08 2.33
N SER A 2 43.23 19.25 3.04
CA SER A 2 43.78 18.15 3.84
C SER A 2 43.05 18.04 5.15
N ALA A 3 42.54 16.84 5.47
CA ALA A 3 41.93 16.55 6.78
C ALA A 3 42.92 16.63 7.94
N ILE A 4 44.21 16.82 7.63
CA ILE A 4 45.33 16.79 8.57
C ILE A 4 45.62 18.21 9.13
N LEU A 5 45.05 19.28 8.54
CA LEU A 5 45.23 20.63 9.05
C LEU A 5 44.57 20.81 10.41
N PRO A 6 45.23 21.52 11.35
CA PRO A 6 44.64 21.82 12.66
C PRO A 6 43.33 22.60 12.50
N PRO A 7 42.39 22.50 13.44
CA PRO A 7 41.09 23.17 13.36
C PRO A 7 41.14 24.69 13.14
N SER A 8 42.18 25.34 13.67
CA SER A 8 42.41 26.77 13.52
C SER A 8 42.74 27.21 12.07
N GLU A 9 43.24 26.29 11.27
CA GLU A 9 43.61 26.52 9.87
C GLU A 9 42.54 26.02 8.88
N ARG A 10 41.51 25.29 9.38
CA ARG A 10 40.40 24.84 8.58
C ARG A 10 39.36 25.94 8.37
N LEU A 11 39.73 26.96 7.63
CA LEU A 11 38.86 28.11 7.35
C LEU A 11 37.92 27.84 6.16
N TRP A 12 37.40 26.64 6.04
CA TRP A 12 36.55 26.21 4.90
C TRP A 12 35.30 27.08 4.72
N TRP A 13 34.73 27.62 5.80
CA TRP A 13 33.59 28.56 5.75
C TRP A 13 33.94 30.00 5.30
N LYS A 14 35.24 30.32 5.19
CA LYS A 14 35.73 31.61 4.69
C LYS A 14 36.21 31.54 3.23
N HIS A 15 36.28 30.32 2.66
CA HIS A 15 36.60 30.20 1.25
C HIS A 15 35.44 30.68 0.41
N PRO A 16 35.65 31.54 -0.59
CA PRO A 16 34.62 31.88 -1.54
C PRO A 16 34.22 30.63 -2.31
N ILE A 17 32.92 30.46 -2.50
CA ILE A 17 32.36 29.34 -3.27
C ILE A 17 32.84 29.47 -4.71
N ASP A 18 33.52 28.44 -5.21
CA ASP A 18 33.94 28.38 -6.60
C ASP A 18 32.71 28.17 -7.52
N ARG A 19 32.83 28.58 -8.79
CA ARG A 19 31.75 28.42 -9.78
C ARG A 19 31.29 26.99 -9.94
N VAL A 20 32.23 26.04 -9.90
CA VAL A 20 31.93 24.60 -10.01
C VAL A 20 31.11 24.14 -8.79
N GLU A 21 31.54 24.52 -7.61
CA GLU A 21 30.84 24.21 -6.35
C GLU A 21 29.43 24.83 -6.33
N GLY A 22 29.32 26.10 -6.71
CA GLY A 22 28.04 26.81 -6.82
C GLY A 22 27.09 26.12 -7.83
N THR A 23 27.63 25.63 -8.95
CA THR A 23 26.84 24.90 -9.94
C THR A 23 26.31 23.57 -9.39
N TRP A 24 27.12 22.82 -8.67
CA TRP A 24 26.69 21.56 -8.04
C TRP A 24 25.65 21.78 -6.95
N ILE A 25 25.81 22.82 -6.15
CA ILE A 25 24.82 23.21 -5.14
C ILE A 25 23.50 23.56 -5.82
N ALA A 26 23.53 24.35 -6.89
CA ALA A 26 22.34 24.74 -7.63
C ALA A 26 21.63 23.52 -8.25
N ILE A 27 22.37 22.60 -8.86
CA ILE A 27 21.81 21.36 -9.44
C ILE A 27 21.14 20.52 -8.34
N SER A 28 21.82 20.34 -7.22
CA SER A 28 21.31 19.57 -6.08
C SER A 28 20.04 20.19 -5.50
N LEU A 29 20.01 21.51 -5.38
CA LEU A 29 18.84 22.24 -4.89
C LEU A 29 17.65 22.11 -5.84
N ILE A 30 17.88 22.32 -7.15
CA ILE A 30 16.84 22.16 -8.18
C ILE A 30 16.28 20.74 -8.15
N TRP A 31 17.14 19.72 -8.10
CA TRP A 31 16.72 18.33 -8.01
C TRP A 31 15.88 18.06 -6.76
N CYS A 32 16.32 18.55 -5.61
CA CYS A 32 15.58 18.45 -4.35
C CYS A 32 14.18 19.07 -4.45
N LEU A 33 14.08 20.27 -5.06
CA LEU A 33 12.80 20.93 -5.27
C LEU A 33 11.88 20.17 -6.22
N ILE A 34 12.42 19.59 -7.28
CA ILE A 34 11.64 18.74 -8.21
C ILE A 34 11.09 17.51 -7.48
N MET A 35 11.93 16.82 -6.72
CA MET A 35 11.51 15.65 -5.95
C MET A 35 10.46 16.00 -4.89
N PHE A 36 10.63 17.11 -4.21
CA PHE A 36 9.66 17.62 -3.24
C PHE A 36 8.33 17.95 -3.90
N ALA A 37 8.34 18.69 -5.01
CA ALA A 37 7.13 19.03 -5.76
C ALA A 37 6.41 17.79 -6.28
N MET A 38 7.16 16.78 -6.73
CA MET A 38 6.61 15.51 -7.18
C MET A 38 5.94 14.74 -6.04
N MET A 39 6.53 14.74 -4.84
CA MET A 39 5.95 14.11 -3.65
C MET A 39 4.64 14.79 -3.23
N VAL A 40 4.61 16.12 -3.21
CA VAL A 40 3.40 16.90 -2.91
C VAL A 40 2.33 16.68 -3.98
N GLY A 41 2.71 16.73 -5.25
CA GLY A 41 1.81 16.46 -6.37
C GLY A 41 1.22 15.05 -6.30
N TRP A 42 2.02 14.06 -5.97
CA TRP A 42 1.56 12.70 -5.76
C TRP A 42 0.57 12.58 -4.61
N HIS A 43 0.79 13.31 -3.53
CA HIS A 43 -0.13 13.31 -2.39
C HIS A 43 -1.49 13.94 -2.71
N ILE A 44 -1.52 14.97 -3.55
CA ILE A 44 -2.75 15.70 -3.91
C ILE A 44 -3.52 14.99 -5.03
N TRP A 45 -2.83 14.53 -6.08
CA TRP A 45 -3.44 13.95 -7.29
C TRP A 45 -3.29 12.43 -7.40
N GLY A 46 -2.47 11.83 -6.54
CA GLY A 46 -2.28 10.37 -6.54
C GLY A 46 -3.52 9.66 -6.01
N THR A 47 -4.00 8.67 -6.76
CA THR A 47 -5.14 7.81 -6.38
C THR A 47 -4.70 6.61 -5.54
N GLN A 48 -3.65 6.75 -4.75
CA GLN A 48 -3.09 5.65 -3.95
C GLN A 48 -3.86 5.36 -2.67
N ASN A 49 -4.69 6.27 -2.23
CA ASN A 49 -5.58 5.98 -1.12
C ASN A 49 -6.67 5.05 -1.63
N LEU A 50 -6.44 3.77 -1.48
CA LEU A 50 -7.51 2.79 -1.54
C LEU A 50 -8.61 3.29 -0.61
N SER A 51 -9.86 3.29 -1.09
CA SER A 51 -11.02 3.59 -0.27
C SER A 51 -11.24 2.45 0.73
N THR A 52 -10.33 2.33 1.70
CA THR A 52 -10.36 1.30 2.72
C THR A 52 -11.00 1.89 3.95
N GLU A 53 -12.20 1.47 4.26
CA GLU A 53 -12.88 1.77 5.50
C GLU A 53 -12.52 0.72 6.55
N THR A 54 -11.98 1.17 7.68
CA THR A 54 -11.69 0.29 8.81
C THR A 54 -12.79 0.40 9.84
N TYR A 55 -13.40 -0.71 10.20
CA TYR A 55 -14.44 -0.77 11.22
C TYR A 55 -14.21 -1.96 12.17
N LYS A 56 -14.68 -1.81 13.42
CA LYS A 56 -14.60 -2.88 14.40
C LYS A 56 -15.85 -3.75 14.31
N THR A 57 -15.64 -5.03 14.12
CA THR A 57 -16.72 -6.04 14.13
C THR A 57 -16.32 -7.18 15.06
N PRO A 58 -17.25 -7.70 15.88
CA PRO A 58 -17.00 -8.92 16.62
C PRO A 58 -16.63 -10.07 15.67
N PRO A 59 -15.59 -10.86 15.98
CA PRO A 59 -15.13 -11.93 15.10
C PRO A 59 -16.21 -12.98 14.80
N ASP A 60 -17.04 -13.28 15.80
CA ASP A 60 -18.13 -14.24 15.64
C ASP A 60 -19.19 -13.78 14.62
N LEU A 61 -19.52 -12.49 14.63
CA LEU A 61 -20.46 -11.92 13.68
C LEU A 61 -19.90 -11.92 12.26
N PHE A 62 -18.61 -11.64 12.12
CA PHE A 62 -17.93 -11.70 10.81
C PHE A 62 -17.88 -13.13 10.28
N ALA A 63 -17.52 -14.08 11.12
CA ALA A 63 -17.51 -15.50 10.77
C ALA A 63 -18.89 -16.00 10.33
N ALA A 64 -19.96 -15.60 11.06
CA ALA A 64 -21.34 -15.95 10.70
C ALA A 64 -21.76 -15.37 9.34
N LYS A 65 -21.41 -14.12 9.04
CA LYS A 65 -21.68 -13.50 7.73
C LYS A 65 -20.91 -14.20 6.60
N THR A 66 -19.66 -14.54 6.85
CA THR A 66 -18.85 -15.27 5.88
C THR A 66 -19.44 -16.66 5.61
N GLN A 67 -19.85 -17.37 6.67
CA GLN A 67 -20.50 -18.67 6.52
C GLN A 67 -21.82 -18.59 5.75
N ALA A 68 -22.65 -17.60 6.05
CA ALA A 68 -23.89 -17.37 5.31
C ALA A 68 -23.66 -17.08 3.83
N MET A 69 -22.60 -16.36 3.48
CA MET A 69 -22.19 -16.12 2.10
C MET A 69 -21.74 -17.44 1.44
N VAL A 70 -20.93 -18.23 2.14
CA VAL A 70 -20.48 -19.56 1.66
C VAL A 70 -21.68 -20.44 1.39
N ASP A 71 -22.60 -20.59 2.33
CA ASP A 71 -23.79 -21.47 2.19
C ASP A 71 -24.68 -21.05 1.01
N LYS A 72 -24.72 -19.76 0.71
CA LYS A 72 -25.56 -19.20 -0.37
C LYS A 72 -24.93 -19.30 -1.75
N TYR A 73 -23.63 -19.13 -1.88
CA TYR A 73 -22.95 -18.93 -3.16
C TYR A 73 -21.86 -19.95 -3.47
N THR A 74 -21.78 -21.06 -2.75
CA THR A 74 -20.82 -22.12 -3.05
C THR A 74 -21.16 -22.80 -4.39
N VAL A 75 -20.20 -22.78 -5.29
CA VAL A 75 -20.31 -23.43 -6.61
C VAL A 75 -19.64 -24.80 -6.61
N ARG A 76 -18.47 -24.88 -5.97
CA ARG A 76 -17.68 -26.12 -5.88
C ARG A 76 -16.82 -26.09 -4.63
N THR A 77 -16.24 -27.24 -4.30
CA THR A 77 -15.25 -27.35 -3.22
C THR A 77 -13.94 -27.83 -3.82
N GLU A 78 -12.85 -27.18 -3.47
CA GLU A 78 -11.51 -27.61 -3.88
C GLU A 78 -11.17 -28.95 -3.25
N THR A 79 -10.54 -29.82 -4.04
CA THR A 79 -10.38 -31.24 -3.66
C THR A 79 -9.28 -31.45 -2.62
N ASP A 80 -8.21 -30.66 -2.66
CA ASP A 80 -7.04 -30.84 -1.80
C ASP A 80 -7.30 -30.39 -0.36
N ASP A 81 -7.85 -29.20 -0.15
CA ASP A 81 -8.04 -28.62 1.19
C ASP A 81 -9.51 -28.55 1.64
N LYS A 82 -10.44 -29.05 0.85
CA LYS A 82 -11.90 -28.95 1.10
C LYS A 82 -12.37 -27.50 1.32
N ILE A 83 -11.73 -26.54 0.67
CA ILE A 83 -12.08 -25.13 0.77
C ILE A 83 -13.21 -24.85 -0.23
N PRO A 84 -14.32 -24.22 0.21
CA PRO A 84 -15.41 -23.87 -0.68
C PRO A 84 -15.02 -22.74 -1.63
N VAL A 85 -15.37 -22.88 -2.90
CA VAL A 85 -15.27 -21.84 -3.91
C VAL A 85 -16.61 -21.15 -4.05
N VAL A 86 -16.62 -19.86 -3.86
CA VAL A 86 -17.82 -19.02 -3.77
C VAL A 86 -17.84 -18.03 -4.92
N ALA A 87 -18.95 -17.97 -5.67
CA ALA A 87 -19.16 -17.04 -6.77
C ALA A 87 -20.31 -16.07 -6.45
N PRO A 88 -20.07 -14.99 -5.69
CA PRO A 88 -21.09 -14.02 -5.38
C PRO A 88 -21.43 -13.16 -6.62
N PRO A 89 -22.68 -12.63 -6.72
CA PRO A 89 -23.06 -11.77 -7.83
C PRO A 89 -22.31 -10.43 -7.80
N PRO A 90 -22.10 -9.78 -8.97
CA PRO A 90 -21.49 -8.46 -9.05
C PRO A 90 -22.21 -7.42 -8.18
N GLY A 91 -21.44 -6.53 -7.54
CA GLY A 91 -21.97 -5.49 -6.67
C GLY A 91 -22.33 -5.94 -5.25
N SER A 92 -22.13 -7.21 -4.92
CA SER A 92 -22.39 -7.73 -3.57
C SER A 92 -21.24 -7.49 -2.60
N ASP A 93 -21.56 -7.59 -1.31
CA ASP A 93 -20.56 -7.64 -0.24
C ASP A 93 -19.94 -9.04 -0.19
N VAL A 94 -18.60 -9.07 -0.21
CA VAL A 94 -17.81 -10.30 -0.24
C VAL A 94 -16.95 -10.36 1.01
N TYR A 95 -17.00 -11.46 1.73
CA TYR A 95 -16.30 -11.65 3.00
C TYR A 95 -15.15 -12.65 2.85
N LEU A 96 -13.97 -12.26 3.32
CA LEU A 96 -12.76 -13.08 3.27
C LEU A 96 -12.08 -13.07 4.64
N ILE A 97 -11.76 -14.24 5.14
CA ILE A 97 -11.02 -14.43 6.39
C ILE A 97 -9.59 -14.87 6.06
N ALA A 98 -8.62 -14.06 6.48
CA ALA A 98 -7.22 -14.48 6.44
C ALA A 98 -6.93 -15.37 7.65
N ARG A 99 -6.44 -16.58 7.41
CA ARG A 99 -6.00 -17.53 8.42
C ARG A 99 -4.53 -17.80 8.26
N LEU A 100 -3.91 -18.37 9.28
CA LEU A 100 -2.53 -18.80 9.19
C LEU A 100 -2.35 -19.70 7.95
N TRP A 101 -1.56 -19.24 6.98
CA TRP A 101 -1.20 -19.91 5.72
C TRP A 101 -2.30 -20.02 4.63
N ASN A 102 -3.53 -19.60 4.87
CA ASN A 102 -4.57 -19.62 3.84
C ASN A 102 -5.59 -18.50 3.97
N PHE A 103 -6.34 -18.31 2.89
CA PHE A 103 -7.53 -17.45 2.87
C PHE A 103 -8.78 -18.32 2.74
N TRP A 104 -9.83 -17.97 3.43
CA TRP A 104 -11.08 -18.71 3.41
C TRP A 104 -12.28 -17.77 3.26
N PRO A 105 -13.23 -18.04 2.37
CA PRO A 105 -13.26 -19.05 1.29
C PRO A 105 -12.46 -18.63 0.05
N ILE A 106 -12.41 -19.47 -0.99
CA ILE A 106 -11.90 -19.09 -2.30
C ILE A 106 -12.97 -18.29 -3.04
N LEU A 107 -12.60 -17.14 -3.56
CA LEU A 107 -13.51 -16.25 -4.27
C LEU A 107 -13.30 -16.37 -5.78
N GLU A 108 -14.38 -16.68 -6.51
CA GLU A 108 -14.43 -16.63 -7.96
C GLU A 108 -15.21 -15.38 -8.38
N LEU A 109 -14.50 -14.36 -8.87
CA LEU A 109 -15.07 -13.07 -9.20
C LEU A 109 -15.02 -12.81 -10.71
N GLU A 110 -16.03 -12.13 -11.23
CA GLU A 110 -16.07 -11.75 -12.65
C GLU A 110 -15.12 -10.59 -12.94
N LYS A 111 -14.31 -10.75 -13.99
CA LYS A 111 -13.41 -9.70 -14.45
C LYS A 111 -14.17 -8.45 -14.88
N GLY A 112 -13.72 -7.28 -14.44
CA GLY A 112 -14.29 -5.98 -14.82
C GLY A 112 -15.53 -5.58 -14.03
N LYS A 113 -15.92 -6.34 -13.00
CA LYS A 113 -17.01 -6.01 -12.08
C LYS A 113 -16.47 -5.47 -10.76
N THR A 114 -17.29 -4.69 -10.08
CA THR A 114 -16.95 -4.10 -8.79
C THR A 114 -17.60 -4.90 -7.66
N TYR A 115 -16.83 -5.17 -6.62
CA TYR A 115 -17.26 -5.87 -5.41
C TYR A 115 -16.82 -5.08 -4.18
N ARG A 116 -17.56 -5.19 -3.09
CA ARG A 116 -17.12 -4.65 -1.80
C ARG A 116 -16.52 -5.77 -0.98
N LEU A 117 -15.19 -5.77 -0.88
CA LEU A 117 -14.46 -6.79 -0.14
C LEU A 117 -14.31 -6.40 1.33
N HIS A 118 -14.76 -7.27 2.22
CA HIS A 118 -14.54 -7.20 3.65
C HIS A 118 -13.49 -8.24 4.04
N LEU A 119 -12.40 -7.80 4.62
CA LEU A 119 -11.27 -8.65 5.01
C LEU A 119 -11.05 -8.57 6.52
N THR A 120 -10.86 -9.72 7.14
CA THR A 120 -10.42 -9.85 8.54
C THR A 120 -9.33 -10.91 8.68
N ALA A 121 -8.53 -10.80 9.75
CA ALA A 121 -7.49 -11.74 10.10
C ALA A 121 -7.67 -12.22 11.55
#